data_0950f27454e98cb122586e66141b57ac
#
_entry.id   0950f27454e98cb122586e66141b57ac
#
_cell.length_a   1.000
_cell.length_b   1.000
_cell.length_c   1.000
_cell.angle_alpha   90.00
_cell.angle_beta   90.00
_cell.angle_gamma   90.00
#
_symmetry.space_group_name_H-M   'P 1'
#
loop_
_entity.id
_entity.type
_entity.pdbx_description
1 polymer ?
#
loop_
_entity_poly.entity_id
_entity_poly.type
_entity_poly.pdbx_seq_one_letter_code
_entity_poly.pdbx_strand_id
1 'polypeptide(L)'
;VHLVQYETGDWQLIVDNKPFVIKAITYAPTKVGQSPDDGTLGDWMYEDFNKNNKIDGPYDSFVDKNKNNKQDPDEPVVGDFQLMKELGVNAIRLYHHPLKVNKELLRDLYNRFGIRVIMGDFLGKYALGSGAAWNPGTDYKNEEHRRNMMESVASMVMEYKDEPFVLFWLLGNENVYGYACNADKDPETFFKFASDVAKQIKAIDPEHPVAICSGDVLYLDKFGKNAPEIDIFGANAYRGDYGFGFLWRQVKEETDRPAFITEFGCSAYSEDKTADEGEFLQAEYLRGDWEDIQANMAFGEGSGNALGAVVFEWLDEWWKGYEPAIHDKKGLWIGPFPDGAMHEEWLGLCGQGDGALSPFLRQLRKSYYMYKKIWK
;
A
#
# COMPACT_ATOMS: atom_id res chain seq x y z
N VAL A 1 6.91 8.17 16.94
CA VAL A 1 6.84 8.68 15.55
C VAL A 1 6.09 10.01 15.57
N HIS A 2 6.61 11.05 14.90
CA HIS A 2 5.92 12.35 14.87
C HIS A 2 6.24 13.12 13.59
N LEU A 3 5.45 14.14 13.31
CA LEU A 3 5.62 15.07 12.20
C LEU A 3 6.27 16.36 12.68
N VAL A 4 7.13 16.93 11.86
CA VAL A 4 7.73 18.25 12.08
C VAL A 4 7.41 19.13 10.87
N GLN A 5 6.89 20.33 11.15
CA GLN A 5 6.83 21.40 10.16
C GLN A 5 7.93 22.41 10.46
N TYR A 6 8.77 22.68 9.47
CA TYR A 6 9.85 23.66 9.59
C TYR A 6 9.35 25.09 9.33
N GLU A 7 10.12 26.09 9.70
CA GLU A 7 9.80 27.51 9.44
C GLU A 7 9.66 27.80 7.91
N THR A 8 10.27 27.01 7.07
CA THR A 8 10.11 27.06 5.61
C THR A 8 8.74 26.58 5.13
N GLY A 9 7.95 25.98 6.01
CA GLY A 9 6.69 25.31 5.68
C GLY A 9 6.87 23.87 5.16
N ASP A 10 8.09 23.34 5.20
CA ASP A 10 8.39 21.98 4.82
C ASP A 10 7.98 20.99 5.90
N TRP A 11 7.51 19.80 5.49
CA TRP A 11 7.09 18.74 6.38
C TRP A 11 8.05 17.55 6.35
N GLN A 12 8.29 16.95 7.52
CA GLN A 12 9.11 15.75 7.64
C GLN A 12 8.55 14.77 8.66
N LEU A 13 8.60 13.48 8.34
CA LEU A 13 8.35 12.40 9.28
C LEU A 13 9.62 12.13 10.09
N ILE A 14 9.48 12.06 11.40
CA ILE A 14 10.57 11.75 12.33
C ILE A 14 10.28 10.43 13.04
N VAL A 15 11.21 9.50 12.93
CA VAL A 15 11.16 8.19 13.56
C VAL A 15 12.45 7.99 14.35
N ASP A 16 12.35 7.61 15.64
CA ASP A 16 13.48 7.44 16.53
C ASP A 16 14.42 8.66 16.52
N ASN A 17 13.83 9.87 16.55
CA ASN A 17 14.50 11.16 16.49
C ASN A 17 15.35 11.41 15.22
N LYS A 18 15.03 10.76 14.11
CA LYS A 18 15.72 10.93 12.82
C LYS A 18 14.72 11.16 11.71
N PRO A 19 15.10 11.95 10.70
CA PRO A 19 14.34 12.03 9.45
C PRO A 19 14.09 10.66 8.85
N PHE A 20 12.83 10.40 8.47
CA PHE A 20 12.42 9.14 7.88
C PHE A 20 11.69 9.39 6.56
N VAL A 21 12.21 8.86 5.48
CA VAL A 21 11.56 8.86 4.16
C VAL A 21 10.89 7.52 3.97
N ILE A 22 9.59 7.52 3.69
CA ILE A 22 8.81 6.29 3.48
C ILE A 22 9.24 5.67 2.15
N LYS A 23 9.90 4.52 2.20
CA LYS A 23 10.26 3.63 1.09
C LYS A 23 9.50 2.33 1.30
N ALA A 24 8.22 2.34 0.99
CA ALA A 24 7.33 1.25 1.34
C ALA A 24 6.82 0.48 0.12
N ILE A 25 6.25 -0.69 0.38
CA ILE A 25 5.61 -1.54 -0.60
C ILE A 25 4.36 -2.18 0.00
N THR A 26 3.32 -2.38 -0.79
CA THR A 26 2.17 -3.17 -0.37
C THR A 26 2.54 -4.64 -0.33
N TYR A 27 2.15 -5.34 0.75
CA TYR A 27 2.54 -6.72 0.95
C TYR A 27 1.37 -7.58 1.43
N ALA A 28 0.78 -8.31 0.50
CA ALA A 28 -0.25 -9.31 0.73
C ALA A 28 -0.19 -10.40 -0.35
N PRO A 29 0.94 -11.14 -0.49
CA PRO A 29 1.06 -12.14 -1.53
C PRO A 29 0.02 -13.25 -1.37
N THR A 30 -0.61 -13.60 -2.48
CA THR A 30 -1.66 -14.61 -2.55
C THR A 30 -1.26 -15.74 -3.49
N LYS A 31 -1.85 -16.91 -3.28
CA LYS A 31 -1.62 -18.06 -4.14
C LYS A 31 -2.42 -17.92 -5.43
N VAL A 32 -1.80 -18.20 -6.57
CA VAL A 32 -2.48 -18.29 -7.87
C VAL A 32 -3.65 -19.27 -7.80
N GLY A 33 -4.79 -18.88 -8.36
CA GLY A 33 -6.05 -19.63 -8.31
C GLY A 33 -6.92 -19.37 -7.09
N GLN A 34 -6.51 -18.47 -6.18
CA GLN A 34 -7.35 -17.97 -5.09
C GLN A 34 -7.93 -16.60 -5.43
N SER A 35 -9.17 -16.33 -4.96
CA SER A 35 -9.89 -15.09 -5.23
C SER A 35 -10.76 -14.67 -4.05
N PRO A 36 -10.91 -13.36 -3.79
CA PRO A 36 -11.87 -12.87 -2.83
C PRO A 36 -13.31 -13.11 -3.25
N ASP A 37 -13.60 -13.18 -4.56
CA ASP A 37 -14.95 -13.34 -5.10
C ASP A 37 -15.54 -14.71 -4.82
N ASP A 38 -14.71 -15.75 -4.76
CA ASP A 38 -15.11 -17.11 -4.38
C ASP A 38 -14.81 -17.47 -2.93
N GLY A 39 -14.29 -16.51 -2.16
CA GLY A 39 -13.96 -16.67 -0.75
C GLY A 39 -12.75 -17.56 -0.46
N THR A 40 -11.88 -17.78 -1.45
CA THR A 40 -10.70 -18.63 -1.34
C THR A 40 -9.40 -17.87 -1.11
N LEU A 41 -9.45 -16.52 -1.14
CA LEU A 41 -8.27 -15.67 -0.98
C LEU A 41 -7.58 -15.95 0.36
N GLY A 42 -6.34 -16.41 0.32
CA GLY A 42 -5.48 -16.62 1.47
C GLY A 42 -4.31 -15.64 1.48
N ASP A 43 -3.97 -15.12 2.65
CA ASP A 43 -2.82 -14.24 2.81
C ASP A 43 -1.58 -15.03 3.22
N TRP A 44 -0.51 -14.88 2.45
CA TRP A 44 0.80 -15.49 2.66
C TRP A 44 1.39 -15.28 4.06
N MET A 45 1.07 -14.14 4.68
CA MET A 45 1.56 -13.81 6.02
C MET A 45 0.77 -14.48 7.15
N TYR A 46 -0.43 -14.97 6.86
CA TYR A 46 -1.37 -15.45 7.89
C TYR A 46 -1.76 -16.91 7.74
N GLU A 47 -1.26 -17.56 6.69
CA GLU A 47 -1.56 -18.96 6.41
C GLU A 47 -0.29 -19.81 6.25
N ASP A 48 -0.36 -21.07 6.66
CA ASP A 48 0.67 -22.07 6.49
C ASP A 48 0.52 -22.78 5.14
N PHE A 49 1.05 -22.18 4.08
CA PHE A 49 0.93 -22.72 2.73
C PHE A 49 1.77 -23.97 2.46
N ASN A 50 2.91 -24.12 3.14
CA ASN A 50 3.80 -25.29 3.00
C ASN A 50 3.47 -26.40 3.97
N LYS A 51 2.51 -26.19 4.89
CA LYS A 51 2.03 -27.16 5.89
C LYS A 51 3.13 -27.66 6.84
N ASN A 52 4.04 -26.76 7.20
CA ASN A 52 5.12 -27.05 8.15
C ASN A 52 4.75 -26.74 9.62
N ASN A 53 3.49 -26.32 9.86
CA ASN A 53 2.94 -25.86 11.13
C ASN A 53 3.53 -24.52 11.63
N LYS A 54 4.03 -23.68 10.71
CA LYS A 54 4.46 -22.32 10.99
C LYS A 54 3.76 -21.36 10.04
N ILE A 55 3.43 -20.20 10.54
CA ILE A 55 2.89 -19.10 9.73
C ILE A 55 4.07 -18.16 9.45
N ASP A 56 4.94 -18.57 8.56
CA ASP A 56 6.19 -17.88 8.24
C ASP A 56 6.47 -17.80 6.72
N GLY A 57 5.39 -17.82 5.92
CA GLY A 57 5.46 -17.75 4.46
C GLY A 57 6.44 -16.72 3.89
N PRO A 58 6.52 -15.47 4.42
CA PRO A 58 7.52 -14.51 3.96
C PRO A 58 8.98 -14.96 3.99
N TYR A 59 9.29 -16.07 4.66
CA TYR A 59 10.63 -16.69 4.66
C TYR A 59 10.78 -17.87 3.72
N ASP A 60 9.70 -18.33 3.08
CA ASP A 60 9.68 -19.55 2.27
C ASP A 60 9.91 -19.30 0.77
N SER A 61 9.95 -18.05 0.33
CA SER A 61 10.10 -17.73 -1.10
C SER A 61 11.54 -17.93 -1.59
N PHE A 62 11.65 -18.27 -2.87
CA PHE A 62 12.92 -18.34 -3.59
C PHE A 62 12.88 -17.52 -4.88
N VAL A 63 14.06 -17.19 -5.41
CA VAL A 63 14.18 -16.44 -6.66
C VAL A 63 14.51 -17.39 -7.80
N ASP A 64 13.59 -17.48 -8.78
CA ASP A 64 13.84 -18.13 -10.07
C ASP A 64 14.66 -17.16 -10.95
N LYS A 65 15.98 -17.32 -10.93
CA LYS A 65 16.94 -16.39 -11.57
C LYS A 65 16.95 -16.49 -13.07
N ASN A 66 16.76 -17.69 -13.59
CA ASN A 66 16.80 -17.98 -15.02
C ASN A 66 15.42 -17.98 -15.69
N LYS A 67 14.35 -17.73 -14.88
CA LYS A 67 12.95 -17.66 -15.30
C LYS A 67 12.46 -18.94 -16.00
N ASN A 68 12.89 -20.11 -15.50
CA ASN A 68 12.51 -21.42 -16.05
C ASN A 68 11.29 -22.06 -15.34
N ASN A 69 10.68 -21.36 -14.37
CA ASN A 69 9.56 -21.79 -13.55
C ASN A 69 9.85 -23.06 -12.70
N LYS A 70 11.09 -23.20 -12.25
CA LYS A 70 11.54 -24.28 -11.37
C LYS A 70 12.41 -23.69 -10.26
N GLN A 71 12.60 -24.47 -9.20
CA GLN A 71 13.61 -24.18 -8.21
C GLN A 71 14.87 -25.02 -8.52
N ASP A 72 15.91 -24.38 -9.01
CA ASP A 72 17.17 -25.03 -9.32
C ASP A 72 18.06 -25.18 -8.08
N PRO A 73 19.07 -26.10 -8.08
CA PRO A 73 19.93 -26.31 -6.92
C PRO A 73 20.72 -25.08 -6.45
N ASP A 74 20.92 -24.09 -7.30
CA ASP A 74 21.59 -22.82 -6.98
C ASP A 74 20.60 -21.67 -6.65
N GLU A 75 19.33 -22.00 -6.46
CA GLU A 75 18.24 -21.09 -6.09
C GLU A 75 17.69 -21.45 -4.69
N PRO A 76 18.43 -21.14 -3.64
CA PRO A 76 17.99 -21.42 -2.28
C PRO A 76 16.79 -20.55 -1.90
N VAL A 77 16.06 -21.01 -0.90
CA VAL A 77 15.06 -20.19 -0.20
C VAL A 77 15.75 -18.98 0.40
N VAL A 78 15.20 -17.78 0.12
CA VAL A 78 15.74 -16.48 0.56
C VAL A 78 14.73 -15.75 1.46
N GLY A 79 13.47 -15.77 1.09
CA GLY A 79 12.38 -15.07 1.75
C GLY A 79 12.18 -13.63 1.27
N ASP A 80 10.92 -13.22 1.26
CA ASP A 80 10.51 -11.87 0.78
C ASP A 80 11.08 -10.75 1.65
N PHE A 81 11.10 -10.91 2.96
CA PHE A 81 11.60 -9.89 3.88
C PHE A 81 13.10 -9.60 3.69
N GLN A 82 13.89 -10.65 3.39
CA GLN A 82 15.30 -10.47 3.03
C GLN A 82 15.44 -9.72 1.69
N LEU A 83 14.64 -10.09 0.68
CA LEU A 83 14.65 -9.42 -0.62
C LEU A 83 14.24 -7.94 -0.50
N MET A 84 13.21 -7.64 0.30
CA MET A 84 12.79 -6.26 0.58
C MET A 84 13.88 -5.45 1.29
N LYS A 85 14.56 -6.04 2.28
CA LYS A 85 15.70 -5.42 2.94
C LYS A 85 16.82 -5.08 1.95
N GLU A 86 17.13 -6.01 1.06
CA GLU A 86 18.14 -5.81 0.03
C GLU A 86 17.76 -4.72 -0.99
N LEU A 87 16.47 -4.58 -1.26
CA LEU A 87 15.91 -3.54 -2.11
C LEU A 87 15.99 -2.16 -1.48
N GLY A 88 15.98 -2.06 -0.16
CA GLY A 88 16.02 -0.81 0.60
C GLY A 88 14.66 -0.40 1.17
N VAL A 89 13.67 -1.30 1.17
CA VAL A 89 12.37 -1.10 1.82
C VAL A 89 12.58 -0.86 3.32
N ASN A 90 11.85 0.11 3.88
CA ASN A 90 11.86 0.43 5.30
C ASN A 90 10.46 0.37 5.94
N ALA A 91 9.42 0.16 5.14
CA ALA A 91 8.07 -0.12 5.62
C ALA A 91 7.29 -1.01 4.65
N ILE A 92 6.31 -1.75 5.16
CA ILE A 92 5.26 -2.40 4.37
C ILE A 92 3.91 -1.78 4.71
N ARG A 93 2.98 -1.80 3.75
CA ARG A 93 1.60 -1.36 3.96
C ARG A 93 0.69 -2.58 4.05
N LEU A 94 -0.13 -2.63 5.11
CA LEU A 94 -1.26 -3.53 5.27
C LEU A 94 -2.57 -2.74 5.13
N TYR A 95 -3.50 -3.24 4.31
CA TYR A 95 -4.74 -2.52 3.99
C TYR A 95 -5.78 -2.58 5.09
N HIS A 96 -5.92 -3.75 5.68
CA HIS A 96 -6.86 -4.00 6.76
C HIS A 96 -6.25 -4.99 7.73
N HIS A 97 -6.37 -4.70 9.02
CA HIS A 97 -5.85 -5.60 10.04
C HIS A 97 -6.68 -6.90 10.05
N PRO A 98 -6.06 -8.06 9.95
CA PRO A 98 -6.78 -9.31 10.08
C PRO A 98 -7.15 -9.59 11.54
N LEU A 99 -8.22 -10.35 11.75
CA LEU A 99 -8.67 -10.79 13.08
C LEU A 99 -7.61 -11.63 13.83
N LYS A 100 -6.65 -12.21 13.09
CA LYS A 100 -5.54 -13.00 13.64
C LYS A 100 -4.26 -12.59 12.92
N VAL A 101 -3.55 -11.64 13.45
CA VAL A 101 -2.23 -11.25 12.95
C VAL A 101 -1.17 -12.08 13.63
N ASN A 102 -0.22 -12.59 12.85
CA ASN A 102 1.01 -13.14 13.39
C ASN A 102 1.92 -12.00 13.86
N LYS A 103 1.71 -11.48 15.06
CA LYS A 103 2.53 -10.42 15.64
C LYS A 103 4.01 -10.80 15.73
N GLU A 104 4.32 -12.08 15.96
CA GLU A 104 5.69 -12.55 16.05
C GLU A 104 6.42 -12.40 14.72
N LEU A 105 5.71 -12.66 13.60
CA LEU A 105 6.24 -12.44 12.26
C LEU A 105 6.56 -10.96 12.01
N LEU A 106 5.66 -10.04 12.40
CA LEU A 106 5.86 -8.60 12.24
C LEU A 106 6.96 -8.05 13.17
N ARG A 107 7.06 -8.58 14.40
CA ARG A 107 8.18 -8.28 15.30
C ARG A 107 9.51 -8.76 14.73
N ASP A 108 9.53 -9.95 14.13
CA ASP A 108 10.72 -10.49 13.49
C ASP A 108 11.13 -9.68 12.25
N LEU A 109 10.17 -9.26 11.43
CA LEU A 109 10.36 -8.31 10.33
C LEU A 109 11.09 -7.04 10.80
N TYR A 110 10.59 -6.43 11.89
CA TYR A 110 11.20 -5.24 12.46
C TYR A 110 12.59 -5.52 13.07
N ASN A 111 12.70 -6.55 13.91
CA ASN A 111 13.93 -6.83 14.66
C ASN A 111 15.09 -7.25 13.76
N ARG A 112 14.81 -8.03 12.70
CA ARG A 112 15.87 -8.53 11.79
C ARG A 112 16.17 -7.55 10.67
N PHE A 113 15.18 -6.87 10.15
CA PHE A 113 15.32 -6.09 8.92
C PHE A 113 15.12 -4.58 9.13
N GLY A 114 14.60 -4.16 10.26
CA GLY A 114 14.27 -2.75 10.55
C GLY A 114 13.12 -2.21 9.70
N ILE A 115 12.28 -3.11 9.14
CA ILE A 115 11.13 -2.75 8.32
C ILE A 115 9.92 -2.54 9.24
N ARG A 116 9.28 -1.38 9.12
CA ARG A 116 8.10 -1.01 9.89
C ARG A 116 6.81 -1.35 9.14
N VAL A 117 5.68 -1.15 9.80
CA VAL A 117 4.35 -1.48 9.25
C VAL A 117 3.45 -0.25 9.30
N ILE A 118 2.90 0.12 8.15
CA ILE A 118 1.77 1.04 8.04
C ILE A 118 0.51 0.21 8.25
N MET A 119 -0.14 0.39 9.42
CA MET A 119 -1.30 -0.39 9.81
C MET A 119 -2.58 0.27 9.30
N GLY A 120 -3.35 -0.48 8.50
CA GLY A 120 -4.56 0.02 7.85
C GLY A 120 -5.86 -0.56 8.39
N ASP A 121 -6.94 0.20 8.23
CA ASP A 121 -8.32 -0.24 8.29
C ASP A 121 -9.09 0.37 7.12
N PHE A 122 -9.84 -0.44 6.39
CA PHE A 122 -10.59 -0.02 5.19
C PHE A 122 -11.66 1.05 5.47
N LEU A 123 -12.02 1.25 6.73
CA LEU A 123 -13.02 2.22 7.14
C LEU A 123 -14.31 2.11 6.31
N GLY A 124 -14.80 0.88 6.18
CA GLY A 124 -16.05 0.54 5.50
C GLY A 124 -16.00 0.41 3.99
N LYS A 125 -14.85 0.63 3.32
CA LYS A 125 -14.72 0.24 1.91
C LYS A 125 -14.86 -1.27 1.77
N TYR A 126 -15.46 -1.73 0.70
CA TYR A 126 -15.81 -3.16 0.53
C TYR A 126 -16.67 -3.70 1.68
N ALA A 127 -17.41 -2.81 2.38
CA ALA A 127 -18.21 -3.12 3.58
C ALA A 127 -17.41 -3.72 4.77
N LEU A 128 -16.09 -3.76 4.71
CA LEU A 128 -15.25 -4.28 5.79
C LEU A 128 -15.25 -3.35 6.99
N GLY A 129 -15.42 -3.95 8.16
CA GLY A 129 -15.49 -3.24 9.44
C GLY A 129 -16.82 -2.55 9.74
N SER A 130 -17.66 -2.26 8.73
CA SER A 130 -18.96 -1.61 8.93
C SER A 130 -20.09 -2.57 9.30
N GLY A 131 -19.97 -3.85 8.92
CA GLY A 131 -21.05 -4.84 9.03
C GLY A 131 -22.12 -4.69 7.95
N ALA A 132 -21.96 -3.79 6.99
CA ALA A 132 -22.90 -3.64 5.87
C ALA A 132 -22.79 -4.80 4.89
N ALA A 133 -23.88 -5.10 4.18
CA ALA A 133 -23.84 -5.93 3.00
C ALA A 133 -23.15 -5.15 1.85
N TRP A 134 -22.58 -5.87 0.87
CA TRP A 134 -21.97 -5.24 -0.31
C TRP A 134 -22.92 -4.25 -1.01
N ASN A 135 -24.18 -4.60 -1.11
CA ASN A 135 -25.23 -3.72 -1.63
C ASN A 135 -26.35 -3.61 -0.58
N PRO A 136 -26.66 -2.44 -0.05
CA PRO A 136 -26.31 -1.08 -0.50
C PRO A 136 -24.92 -0.55 -0.11
N GLY A 137 -24.09 -1.30 0.62
CA GLY A 137 -22.79 -0.88 1.07
C GLY A 137 -22.82 -0.10 2.39
N THR A 138 -21.64 0.40 2.79
CA THR A 138 -21.47 1.21 4.00
C THR A 138 -22.20 2.54 3.86
N ASP A 139 -22.90 2.95 4.93
CA ASP A 139 -23.50 4.28 5.08
C ASP A 139 -22.87 4.98 6.28
N TYR A 140 -22.14 6.07 6.02
CA TYR A 140 -21.45 6.86 7.05
C TYR A 140 -22.40 7.71 7.93
N LYS A 141 -23.70 7.71 7.65
CA LYS A 141 -24.77 8.29 8.51
C LYS A 141 -25.41 7.25 9.41
N ASN A 142 -25.27 5.97 9.10
CA ASN A 142 -25.84 4.88 9.89
C ASN A 142 -25.05 4.69 11.19
N GLU A 143 -25.73 4.82 12.33
CA GLU A 143 -25.09 4.76 13.66
C GLU A 143 -24.46 3.39 13.96
N GLU A 144 -25.07 2.30 13.48
CA GLU A 144 -24.54 0.95 13.66
C GLU A 144 -23.25 0.75 12.82
N HIS A 145 -23.25 1.15 11.55
CA HIS A 145 -22.06 1.08 10.70
C HIS A 145 -20.92 1.91 11.30
N ARG A 146 -21.20 3.13 11.76
CA ARG A 146 -20.21 4.01 12.40
C ARG A 146 -19.63 3.37 13.66
N ARG A 147 -20.49 2.85 14.54
CA ARG A 147 -20.05 2.16 15.76
C ARG A 147 -19.16 0.97 15.44
N ASN A 148 -19.57 0.11 14.51
CA ASN A 148 -18.80 -1.07 14.12
C ASN A 148 -17.42 -0.71 13.57
N MET A 149 -17.31 0.31 12.71
CA MET A 149 -16.03 0.80 12.20
C MET A 149 -15.15 1.41 13.29
N MET A 150 -15.74 2.19 14.21
CA MET A 150 -15.00 2.73 15.36
C MET A 150 -14.48 1.63 16.28
N GLU A 151 -15.26 0.57 16.53
CA GLU A 151 -14.84 -0.60 17.31
C GLU A 151 -13.73 -1.40 16.59
N SER A 152 -13.82 -1.58 15.27
CA SER A 152 -12.78 -2.20 14.45
C SER A 152 -11.44 -1.49 14.59
N VAL A 153 -11.45 -0.17 14.36
CA VAL A 153 -10.23 0.65 14.47
C VAL A 153 -9.70 0.69 15.90
N ALA A 154 -10.57 0.86 16.90
CA ALA A 154 -10.14 0.86 18.30
C ALA A 154 -9.48 -0.46 18.70
N SER A 155 -10.03 -1.59 18.24
CA SER A 155 -9.45 -2.92 18.48
C SER A 155 -8.08 -3.05 17.86
N MET A 156 -7.90 -2.60 16.60
CA MET A 156 -6.60 -2.56 15.93
C MET A 156 -5.58 -1.72 16.74
N VAL A 157 -5.94 -0.50 17.08
CA VAL A 157 -5.03 0.40 17.79
C VAL A 157 -4.66 -0.14 19.16
N MET A 158 -5.63 -0.60 19.95
CA MET A 158 -5.36 -1.20 21.27
C MET A 158 -4.45 -2.43 21.19
N GLU A 159 -4.57 -3.20 20.12
CA GLU A 159 -3.77 -4.40 19.92
C GLU A 159 -2.32 -4.11 19.54
N TYR A 160 -2.08 -3.05 18.74
CA TYR A 160 -0.77 -2.81 18.11
C TYR A 160 -0.03 -1.57 18.58
N LYS A 161 -0.64 -0.64 19.34
CA LYS A 161 -0.02 0.65 19.71
C LYS A 161 1.33 0.54 20.42
N ASP A 162 1.57 -0.54 21.14
CA ASP A 162 2.80 -0.78 21.90
C ASP A 162 3.84 -1.60 21.09
N GLU A 163 3.54 -1.94 19.81
CA GLU A 163 4.43 -2.70 18.97
C GLU A 163 5.46 -1.82 18.26
N PRO A 164 6.76 -2.13 18.34
CA PRO A 164 7.82 -1.28 17.81
C PRO A 164 7.83 -1.19 16.28
N PHE A 165 7.13 -2.08 15.60
CA PHE A 165 7.03 -2.07 14.15
C PHE A 165 6.00 -1.10 13.61
N VAL A 166 5.06 -0.59 14.40
CA VAL A 166 4.06 0.36 13.91
C VAL A 166 4.73 1.66 13.49
N LEU A 167 4.45 2.10 12.25
CA LEU A 167 4.91 3.38 11.74
C LEU A 167 3.85 4.46 11.97
N PHE A 168 2.64 4.23 11.55
CA PHE A 168 1.47 5.07 11.80
C PHE A 168 0.18 4.33 11.38
N TRP A 169 -0.97 4.93 11.68
CA TRP A 169 -2.31 4.41 11.37
C TRP A 169 -2.80 4.97 10.04
N LEU A 170 -3.34 4.11 9.16
CA LEU A 170 -3.85 4.50 7.85
C LEU A 170 -5.34 4.16 7.72
N LEU A 171 -6.18 5.16 7.60
CA LEU A 171 -7.64 5.02 7.50
C LEU A 171 -8.10 5.01 6.05
N GLY A 172 -8.95 4.05 5.72
CA GLY A 172 -9.56 3.94 4.40
C GLY A 172 -8.64 3.38 3.32
N ASN A 173 -9.22 3.19 2.15
CA ASN A 173 -8.56 2.93 0.88
C ASN A 173 -9.49 3.36 -0.25
N GLU A 174 -9.28 4.56 -0.81
CA GLU A 174 -10.08 5.03 -1.96
C GLU A 174 -11.61 5.04 -1.71
N ASN A 175 -12.05 5.30 -0.49
CA ASN A 175 -13.49 5.26 -0.17
C ASN A 175 -14.32 6.18 -1.06
N VAL A 176 -13.69 7.26 -1.57
CA VAL A 176 -14.30 8.26 -2.45
C VAL A 176 -14.58 7.74 -3.88
N TYR A 177 -14.13 6.55 -4.25
CA TYR A 177 -14.50 5.88 -5.51
C TYR A 177 -15.72 4.96 -5.38
N GLY A 178 -16.38 4.90 -4.24
CA GLY A 178 -17.52 4.01 -4.02
C GLY A 178 -17.11 2.58 -3.63
N TYR A 179 -17.49 1.57 -4.40
CA TYR A 179 -17.22 0.14 -4.13
C TYR A 179 -17.68 -0.32 -2.74
N ALA A 180 -18.99 -0.61 -2.63
CA ALA A 180 -19.68 -1.02 -1.40
C ALA A 180 -19.62 0.00 -0.24
N CYS A 181 -19.35 1.27 -0.55
CA CYS A 181 -19.54 2.40 0.36
C CYS A 181 -20.13 3.58 -0.40
N ASN A 182 -20.55 4.63 0.33
CA ASN A 182 -21.19 5.79 -0.26
C ASN A 182 -20.43 7.09 0.02
N ALA A 183 -19.10 7.01 0.17
CA ALA A 183 -18.27 8.17 0.46
C ALA A 183 -18.23 9.18 -0.69
N ASP A 184 -18.33 8.70 -1.94
CA ASP A 184 -18.45 9.52 -3.15
C ASP A 184 -19.75 10.34 -3.19
N LYS A 185 -20.84 9.83 -2.60
CA LYS A 185 -22.15 10.50 -2.56
C LYS A 185 -22.25 11.57 -1.49
N ASP A 186 -21.46 11.44 -0.41
CA ASP A 186 -21.42 12.42 0.69
C ASP A 186 -20.01 12.47 1.30
N PRO A 187 -19.04 13.03 0.55
CA PRO A 187 -17.64 13.09 1.02
C PRO A 187 -17.49 13.92 2.30
N GLU A 188 -18.34 14.91 2.52
CA GLU A 188 -18.31 15.72 3.74
C GLU A 188 -18.61 14.87 4.99
N THR A 189 -19.65 14.06 4.95
CA THR A 189 -19.98 13.14 6.05
C THR A 189 -18.89 12.09 6.26
N PHE A 190 -18.32 11.56 5.18
CA PHE A 190 -17.21 10.62 5.26
C PHE A 190 -15.99 11.21 5.96
N PHE A 191 -15.53 12.40 5.55
CA PHE A 191 -14.35 13.02 6.16
C PHE A 191 -14.58 13.48 7.60
N LYS A 192 -15.79 13.93 7.96
CA LYS A 192 -16.16 14.17 9.37
C LYS A 192 -16.05 12.89 10.19
N PHE A 193 -16.57 11.80 9.68
CA PHE A 193 -16.48 10.51 10.36
C PHE A 193 -15.03 10.03 10.49
N ALA A 194 -14.22 10.12 9.43
CA ALA A 194 -12.80 9.77 9.48
C ALA A 194 -12.05 10.61 10.52
N SER A 195 -12.42 11.89 10.66
CA SER A 195 -11.86 12.76 11.71
C SER A 195 -12.27 12.31 13.12
N ASP A 196 -13.52 11.90 13.34
CA ASP A 196 -13.98 11.35 14.63
C ASP A 196 -13.20 10.07 14.99
N VAL A 197 -12.95 9.20 14.02
CA VAL A 197 -12.13 8.00 14.18
C VAL A 197 -10.67 8.36 14.51
N ALA A 198 -10.09 9.33 13.80
CA ALA A 198 -8.73 9.80 14.09
C ALA A 198 -8.59 10.37 15.51
N LYS A 199 -9.60 11.12 15.97
CA LYS A 199 -9.67 11.60 17.35
C LYS A 199 -9.70 10.46 18.36
N GLN A 200 -10.46 9.40 18.08
CA GLN A 200 -10.47 8.20 18.93
C GLN A 200 -9.12 7.51 18.97
N ILE A 201 -8.45 7.38 17.81
CA ILE A 201 -7.09 6.81 17.74
C ILE A 201 -6.15 7.61 18.65
N LYS A 202 -6.09 8.92 18.50
CA LYS A 202 -5.22 9.80 19.31
C LYS A 202 -5.51 9.74 20.80
N ALA A 203 -6.74 9.43 21.21
CA ALA A 203 -7.07 9.21 22.62
C ALA A 203 -6.54 7.87 23.15
N ILE A 204 -6.35 6.85 22.30
CA ILE A 204 -5.82 5.53 22.65
C ILE A 204 -4.30 5.51 22.49
N ASP A 205 -3.80 6.12 21.42
CA ASP A 205 -2.40 6.16 21.02
C ASP A 205 -2.01 7.58 20.57
N PRO A 206 -1.44 8.38 21.46
CA PRO A 206 -0.95 9.73 21.13
C PRO A 206 0.44 9.74 20.45
N GLU A 207 1.09 8.59 20.32
CA GLU A 207 2.49 8.49 19.87
C GLU A 207 2.64 8.33 18.36
N HIS A 208 1.57 7.87 17.67
CA HIS A 208 1.61 7.63 16.23
C HIS A 208 0.65 8.56 15.46
N PRO A 209 1.11 9.16 14.36
CA PRO A 209 0.25 9.94 13.47
C PRO A 209 -0.89 9.12 12.85
N VAL A 210 -1.95 9.81 12.43
CA VAL A 210 -3.07 9.23 11.71
C VAL A 210 -3.09 9.78 10.29
N ALA A 211 -3.07 8.88 9.33
CA ALA A 211 -3.19 9.17 7.89
C ALA A 211 -4.55 8.72 7.34
N ILE A 212 -4.95 9.30 6.22
CA ILE A 212 -6.05 8.80 5.39
C ILE A 212 -5.51 8.32 4.05
N CYS A 213 -6.16 7.35 3.41
CA CYS A 213 -5.89 6.95 2.04
C CYS A 213 -7.07 7.33 1.13
N SER A 214 -6.91 8.40 0.37
CA SER A 214 -7.89 8.88 -0.61
C SER A 214 -7.60 8.34 -2.01
N GLY A 215 -8.60 8.42 -2.89
CA GLY A 215 -8.39 8.26 -4.32
C GLY A 215 -7.91 9.58 -4.91
N ASP A 216 -6.64 9.65 -5.28
CA ASP A 216 -5.99 10.87 -5.78
C ASP A 216 -6.29 12.08 -4.86
N VAL A 217 -6.51 13.27 -5.39
CA VAL A 217 -6.92 14.48 -4.65
C VAL A 217 -8.42 14.75 -4.72
N LEU A 218 -9.23 13.71 -4.94
CA LEU A 218 -10.68 13.85 -5.01
C LEU A 218 -11.24 14.40 -3.69
N TYR A 219 -12.08 15.41 -3.80
CA TYR A 219 -12.74 16.08 -2.67
C TYR A 219 -11.77 16.64 -1.61
N LEU A 220 -10.56 17.05 -2.02
CA LEU A 220 -9.54 17.58 -1.10
C LEU A 220 -10.05 18.81 -0.32
N ASP A 221 -10.87 19.65 -0.93
CA ASP A 221 -11.54 20.77 -0.26
C ASP A 221 -12.48 20.33 0.88
N LYS A 222 -13.12 19.16 0.74
CA LYS A 222 -13.97 18.59 1.81
C LYS A 222 -13.10 17.98 2.91
N PHE A 223 -12.02 17.31 2.53
CA PHE A 223 -11.04 16.79 3.49
C PHE A 223 -10.45 17.91 4.34
N GLY A 224 -9.92 18.95 3.73
CA GLY A 224 -9.29 20.09 4.42
C GLY A 224 -10.21 20.75 5.46
N LYS A 225 -11.51 20.84 5.15
CA LYS A 225 -12.50 21.47 6.05
C LYS A 225 -13.02 20.54 7.14
N ASN A 226 -13.14 19.24 6.88
CA ASN A 226 -13.94 18.33 7.71
C ASN A 226 -13.09 17.26 8.44
N ALA A 227 -11.78 17.17 8.20
CA ALA A 227 -10.93 16.18 8.83
C ALA A 227 -9.76 16.80 9.63
N PRO A 228 -10.01 17.68 10.63
CA PRO A 228 -8.95 18.36 11.38
C PRO A 228 -8.05 17.41 12.18
N GLU A 229 -8.54 16.24 12.57
CA GLU A 229 -7.79 15.28 13.38
C GLU A 229 -6.88 14.35 12.58
N ILE A 230 -6.95 14.36 11.25
CA ILE A 230 -6.07 13.56 10.40
C ILE A 230 -4.79 14.34 10.14
N ASP A 231 -3.64 13.74 10.38
CA ASP A 231 -2.34 14.39 10.34
C ASP A 231 -1.69 14.36 8.95
N ILE A 232 -1.91 13.28 8.18
CA ILE A 232 -1.25 13.03 6.89
C ILE A 232 -2.30 12.76 5.82
N PHE A 233 -2.16 13.41 4.67
CA PHE A 233 -2.94 13.08 3.48
C PHE A 233 -2.24 12.02 2.66
N GLY A 234 -2.88 10.88 2.44
CA GLY A 234 -2.43 9.82 1.56
C GLY A 234 -3.28 9.73 0.30
N ALA A 235 -2.64 9.49 -0.83
CA ALA A 235 -3.30 9.36 -2.12
C ALA A 235 -2.83 8.12 -2.88
N ASN A 236 -3.77 7.29 -3.34
CA ASN A 236 -3.50 6.36 -4.43
C ASN A 236 -3.52 7.18 -5.73
N ALA A 237 -2.38 7.28 -6.41
CA ALA A 237 -2.25 8.13 -7.58
C ALA A 237 -1.41 7.48 -8.68
N TYR A 238 -1.97 7.43 -9.89
CA TYR A 238 -1.38 6.84 -11.09
C TYR A 238 -1.40 7.88 -12.20
N ARG A 239 -0.35 8.72 -12.28
CA ARG A 239 -0.38 9.95 -13.10
C ARG A 239 0.63 10.00 -14.24
N GLY A 240 1.43 8.97 -14.44
CA GLY A 240 2.42 8.88 -15.52
C GLY A 240 3.86 8.94 -15.00
N ASP A 241 4.79 8.62 -15.87
CA ASP A 241 6.23 8.50 -15.59
C ASP A 241 6.94 9.84 -15.27
N TYR A 242 6.23 10.95 -15.37
CA TYR A 242 6.69 12.29 -14.98
C TYR A 242 6.29 12.68 -13.56
N GLY A 243 5.73 11.75 -12.79
CA GLY A 243 5.36 11.94 -11.40
C GLY A 243 3.92 12.45 -11.18
N PHE A 244 3.67 13.09 -10.03
CA PHE A 244 2.32 13.42 -9.56
C PHE A 244 1.90 14.86 -9.87
N GLY A 245 2.74 15.63 -10.51
CA GLY A 245 2.43 16.98 -10.97
C GLY A 245 2.04 17.92 -9.84
N PHE A 246 0.86 18.53 -9.94
CA PHE A 246 0.40 19.53 -8.98
C PHE A 246 -0.15 18.97 -7.65
N LEU A 247 -0.20 17.64 -7.47
CA LEU A 247 -0.76 16.99 -6.26
C LEU A 247 -0.14 17.54 -4.97
N TRP A 248 1.18 17.59 -4.90
CA TRP A 248 1.92 18.03 -3.71
C TRP A 248 1.57 19.46 -3.32
N ARG A 249 1.61 20.36 -4.30
CA ARG A 249 1.27 21.78 -4.10
C ARG A 249 -0.19 21.93 -3.71
N GLN A 250 -1.12 21.23 -4.37
CA GLN A 250 -2.54 21.31 -4.06
C GLN A 250 -2.83 20.86 -2.62
N VAL A 251 -2.25 19.75 -2.16
CA VAL A 251 -2.40 19.30 -0.78
C VAL A 251 -1.88 20.34 0.20
N LYS A 252 -0.69 20.90 -0.06
CA LYS A 252 -0.08 21.92 0.81
C LYS A 252 -0.94 23.20 0.88
N GLU A 253 -1.40 23.73 -0.26
CA GLU A 253 -2.18 24.96 -0.34
C GLU A 253 -3.57 24.82 0.27
N GLU A 254 -4.25 23.70 0.07
CA GLU A 254 -5.63 23.50 0.53
C GLU A 254 -5.72 22.98 1.98
N THR A 255 -4.69 22.31 2.50
CA THR A 255 -4.78 21.65 3.79
C THR A 255 -3.66 21.98 4.77
N ASP A 256 -2.54 22.54 4.30
CA ASP A 256 -1.29 22.71 5.03
C ASP A 256 -0.82 21.43 5.76
N ARG A 257 -0.88 20.29 5.05
CA ARG A 257 -0.49 19.00 5.59
C ARG A 257 0.60 18.32 4.76
N PRO A 258 1.36 17.42 5.40
CA PRO A 258 2.22 16.51 4.65
C PRO A 258 1.37 15.51 3.88
N ALA A 259 1.96 15.02 2.78
CA ALA A 259 1.36 14.00 1.93
C ALA A 259 2.32 12.85 1.67
N PHE A 260 1.76 11.67 1.41
CA PHE A 260 2.52 10.57 0.82
C PHE A 260 1.67 9.84 -0.21
N ILE A 261 2.32 9.21 -1.17
CA ILE A 261 1.61 8.37 -2.12
C ILE A 261 1.38 7.01 -1.49
N THR A 262 0.11 6.68 -1.27
CA THR A 262 -0.30 5.42 -0.63
C THR A 262 -0.32 4.25 -1.59
N GLU A 263 -0.45 4.53 -2.89
CA GLU A 263 -0.21 3.61 -3.99
C GLU A 263 0.24 4.37 -5.23
N PHE A 264 1.24 3.83 -5.89
CA PHE A 264 1.60 4.12 -7.27
C PHE A 264 2.23 2.87 -7.88
N GLY A 265 2.09 2.71 -9.17
CA GLY A 265 2.56 1.52 -9.85
C GLY A 265 2.49 1.63 -11.36
N CYS A 266 3.12 0.69 -12.02
CA CYS A 266 3.05 0.51 -13.45
C CYS A 266 3.10 -0.97 -13.78
N SER A 267 2.33 -1.39 -14.76
CA SER A 267 2.30 -2.78 -15.21
C SER A 267 3.61 -3.17 -15.87
N ALA A 268 4.12 -4.36 -15.58
CA ALA A 268 5.27 -4.94 -16.26
C ALA A 268 4.92 -5.56 -17.61
N TYR A 269 3.63 -5.69 -17.88
CA TYR A 269 3.09 -6.03 -19.20
C TYR A 269 2.68 -4.76 -19.94
N SER A 270 2.95 -4.71 -21.23
CA SER A 270 2.48 -3.66 -22.14
C SER A 270 2.17 -4.31 -23.49
N GLU A 271 1.05 -3.93 -24.11
CA GLU A 271 0.62 -4.49 -25.39
C GLU A 271 1.69 -4.24 -26.47
N ASP A 272 1.88 -5.19 -27.35
CA ASP A 272 2.88 -5.15 -28.43
C ASP A 272 4.35 -5.02 -27.98
N LYS A 273 4.67 -5.28 -26.69
CA LYS A 273 6.01 -5.30 -26.15
C LYS A 273 6.45 -6.71 -25.75
N THR A 274 7.73 -6.95 -25.82
CA THR A 274 8.34 -8.13 -25.20
C THR A 274 8.30 -8.00 -23.68
N ALA A 275 8.39 -9.11 -22.95
CA ALA A 275 8.46 -9.08 -21.48
C ALA A 275 9.63 -8.21 -20.96
N ASP A 276 10.77 -8.25 -21.64
CA ASP A 276 11.95 -7.44 -21.28
C ASP A 276 11.71 -5.94 -21.47
N GLU A 277 11.02 -5.54 -22.54
CA GLU A 277 10.60 -4.16 -22.79
C GLU A 277 9.55 -3.70 -21.80
N GLY A 278 8.55 -4.54 -21.47
CA GLY A 278 7.53 -4.22 -20.48
C GLY A 278 8.11 -3.99 -19.09
N GLU A 279 9.01 -4.88 -18.63
CA GLU A 279 9.76 -4.68 -17.38
C GLU A 279 10.62 -3.42 -17.37
N PHE A 280 11.19 -3.06 -18.53
CA PHE A 280 11.96 -1.82 -18.67
C PHE A 280 11.05 -0.59 -18.53
N LEU A 281 9.92 -0.58 -19.21
CA LEU A 281 8.94 0.51 -19.13
C LEU A 281 8.38 0.66 -17.69
N GLN A 282 8.09 -0.44 -17.00
CA GLN A 282 7.72 -0.43 -15.59
C GLN A 282 8.80 0.26 -14.73
N ALA A 283 10.07 -0.13 -14.92
CA ALA A 283 11.17 0.42 -14.14
C ALA A 283 11.40 1.92 -14.38
N GLU A 284 11.30 2.38 -15.64
CA GLU A 284 11.45 3.81 -15.97
C GLU A 284 10.27 4.64 -15.42
N TYR A 285 9.05 4.12 -15.53
CA TYR A 285 7.86 4.78 -14.97
C TYR A 285 8.00 4.99 -13.46
N LEU A 286 8.29 3.92 -12.72
CA LEU A 286 8.47 3.96 -11.27
C LEU A 286 9.67 4.81 -10.84
N ARG A 287 10.71 4.89 -11.68
CA ARG A 287 11.86 5.78 -11.44
C ARG A 287 11.46 7.24 -11.53
N GLY A 288 10.71 7.62 -12.57
CA GLY A 288 10.23 8.99 -12.74
C GLY A 288 9.31 9.44 -11.62
N ASP A 289 8.40 8.56 -11.17
CA ASP A 289 7.56 8.81 -9.99
C ASP A 289 8.39 9.06 -8.73
N TRP A 290 9.43 8.24 -8.50
CA TRP A 290 10.28 8.39 -7.33
C TRP A 290 11.12 9.67 -7.37
N GLU A 291 11.60 10.09 -8.55
CA GLU A 291 12.30 11.36 -8.73
C GLU A 291 11.41 12.56 -8.39
N ASP A 292 10.14 12.54 -8.80
CA ASP A 292 9.16 13.58 -8.43
C ASP A 292 8.87 13.59 -6.92
N ILE A 293 8.70 12.42 -6.29
CA ILE A 293 8.55 12.31 -4.84
C ILE A 293 9.75 12.96 -4.13
N GLN A 294 10.97 12.64 -4.55
CA GLN A 294 12.20 13.18 -3.95
C GLN A 294 12.29 14.70 -4.11
N ALA A 295 11.93 15.23 -5.26
CA ALA A 295 11.92 16.68 -5.51
C ALA A 295 10.96 17.43 -4.59
N ASN A 296 9.87 16.78 -4.15
CA ASN A 296 8.85 17.38 -3.29
C ASN A 296 9.00 17.08 -1.78
N MET A 297 10.08 16.40 -1.36
CA MET A 297 10.42 16.21 0.07
C MET A 297 10.90 17.52 0.71
N ALA A 298 10.96 17.51 2.05
CA ALA A 298 11.53 18.62 2.81
C ALA A 298 12.92 19.02 2.28
N PHE A 299 13.09 20.32 2.07
CA PHE A 299 14.32 20.93 1.51
C PHE A 299 14.64 20.55 0.05
N GLY A 300 13.69 19.91 -0.65
CA GLY A 300 13.75 19.69 -2.10
C GLY A 300 13.38 20.95 -2.90
N GLU A 301 13.39 20.81 -4.21
CA GLU A 301 13.09 21.93 -5.14
C GLU A 301 11.57 22.21 -5.25
N GLY A 302 10.72 21.27 -4.82
CA GLY A 302 9.28 21.30 -4.98
C GLY A 302 8.53 21.83 -3.77
N SER A 303 7.41 21.16 -3.43
CA SER A 303 6.46 21.65 -2.41
C SER A 303 6.92 21.44 -0.96
N GLY A 304 7.89 20.57 -0.68
CA GLY A 304 8.45 20.32 0.65
C GLY A 304 7.51 19.56 1.60
N ASN A 305 6.48 18.89 1.08
CA ASN A 305 5.50 18.19 1.90
C ASN A 305 5.38 16.68 1.61
N ALA A 306 6.19 16.13 0.72
CA ALA A 306 6.22 14.69 0.45
C ALA A 306 6.96 13.94 1.57
N LEU A 307 6.34 12.91 2.14
CA LEU A 307 6.94 12.03 3.14
C LEU A 307 7.53 10.76 2.57
N GLY A 308 7.33 10.50 1.27
CA GLY A 308 7.70 9.27 0.56
C GLY A 308 6.50 8.58 -0.04
N ALA A 309 6.60 7.25 -0.26
CA ALA A 309 5.55 6.54 -0.98
C ALA A 309 5.55 5.02 -0.71
N VAL A 310 4.45 4.39 -1.15
CA VAL A 310 4.21 2.95 -1.15
C VAL A 310 4.04 2.46 -2.58
N VAL A 311 4.95 1.63 -3.04
CA VAL A 311 4.83 0.99 -4.37
C VAL A 311 3.72 -0.06 -4.33
N PHE A 312 2.83 -0.01 -5.27
CA PHE A 312 1.88 -1.06 -5.57
C PHE A 312 2.43 -1.85 -6.75
N GLU A 313 2.97 -3.08 -6.57
CA GLU A 313 2.95 -3.91 -5.37
C GLU A 313 4.17 -4.86 -5.35
N TRP A 314 4.30 -5.73 -4.32
CA TRP A 314 5.40 -6.70 -4.23
C TRP A 314 5.30 -7.81 -5.28
N LEU A 315 4.14 -8.48 -5.32
CA LEU A 315 3.91 -9.68 -6.13
C LEU A 315 2.62 -9.55 -6.91
N ASP A 316 2.63 -9.96 -8.16
CA ASP A 316 1.45 -9.98 -9.04
C ASP A 316 0.23 -10.64 -8.39
N GLU A 317 -0.93 -9.98 -8.48
CA GLU A 317 -2.21 -10.45 -7.94
C GLU A 317 -3.11 -10.98 -9.07
N TRP A 318 -2.98 -12.25 -9.44
CA TRP A 318 -3.74 -12.85 -10.55
C TRP A 318 -5.26 -12.88 -10.32
N TRP A 319 -5.72 -12.63 -9.09
CA TRP A 319 -7.14 -12.54 -8.76
C TRP A 319 -7.80 -11.23 -9.18
N LYS A 320 -7.05 -10.24 -9.62
CA LYS A 320 -7.57 -8.95 -10.11
C LYS A 320 -8.28 -9.07 -11.46
N GLY A 321 -8.01 -10.13 -12.23
CA GLY A 321 -8.73 -10.49 -13.46
C GLY A 321 -9.96 -11.37 -13.19
N TYR A 322 -10.49 -11.97 -14.24
CA TYR A 322 -11.69 -12.80 -14.13
C TYR A 322 -11.41 -14.26 -13.75
N GLU A 323 -10.21 -14.73 -14.08
CA GLU A 323 -9.79 -16.14 -13.94
C GLU A 323 -8.54 -16.18 -13.06
N PRO A 324 -8.65 -16.35 -11.74
CA PRO A 324 -7.53 -16.20 -10.81
C PRO A 324 -6.39 -17.22 -11.01
N ALA A 325 -6.58 -18.23 -11.87
CA ALA A 325 -5.56 -19.18 -12.28
C ALA A 325 -4.87 -18.82 -13.60
N ILE A 326 -5.25 -17.75 -14.26
CA ILE A 326 -4.69 -17.27 -15.52
C ILE A 326 -4.12 -15.87 -15.28
N HIS A 327 -2.86 -15.64 -15.68
CA HIS A 327 -2.27 -14.30 -15.69
C HIS A 327 -2.87 -13.51 -16.84
N ASP A 328 -3.94 -12.77 -16.57
CA ASP A 328 -4.72 -12.03 -17.56
C ASP A 328 -3.90 -10.84 -18.10
N LYS A 329 -4.06 -10.55 -19.37
CA LYS A 329 -3.45 -9.41 -20.06
C LYS A 329 -4.45 -8.30 -20.35
N LYS A 330 -5.64 -8.38 -19.76
CA LYS A 330 -6.67 -7.39 -19.97
C LYS A 330 -6.31 -6.07 -19.32
N GLY A 331 -6.39 -5.00 -20.07
CA GLY A 331 -6.10 -3.65 -19.60
C GLY A 331 -7.36 -2.86 -19.26
N LEU A 332 -7.27 -2.02 -18.24
CA LEU A 332 -8.20 -0.94 -17.95
C LEU A 332 -7.65 0.34 -18.60
N TRP A 333 -8.38 0.93 -19.52
CA TRP A 333 -7.98 2.15 -20.23
C TRP A 333 -8.22 3.41 -19.35
N ILE A 334 -7.44 3.58 -18.30
CA ILE A 334 -7.67 4.57 -17.23
C ILE A 334 -6.48 5.47 -16.93
N GLY A 335 -5.58 5.67 -17.81
CA GLY A 335 -4.51 6.61 -17.45
C GLY A 335 -3.27 6.57 -18.32
N PRO A 336 -2.25 7.31 -17.91
CA PRO A 336 -1.04 7.50 -18.70
C PRO A 336 -0.04 6.34 -18.50
N PHE A 337 -0.47 5.12 -18.77
CA PHE A 337 0.39 3.94 -18.82
C PHE A 337 1.10 3.81 -20.19
N PRO A 338 2.18 3.05 -20.29
CA PRO A 338 2.99 2.97 -21.52
C PRO A 338 2.24 2.63 -22.80
N ASP A 339 1.18 1.79 -22.72
CA ASP A 339 0.28 1.46 -23.83
C ASP A 339 -1.12 2.09 -23.68
N GLY A 340 -1.31 2.96 -22.68
CA GLY A 340 -2.59 3.59 -22.35
C GLY A 340 -3.49 2.77 -21.45
N ALA A 341 -3.07 1.59 -21.02
CA ALA A 341 -3.88 0.69 -20.19
C ALA A 341 -3.14 0.25 -18.91
N MET A 342 -3.89 0.16 -17.82
CA MET A 342 -3.44 -0.48 -16.58
C MET A 342 -3.77 -1.98 -16.66
N HIS A 343 -2.76 -2.82 -16.60
CA HIS A 343 -2.90 -4.26 -16.48
C HIS A 343 -2.71 -4.65 -15.01
N GLU A 344 -3.80 -4.70 -14.26
CA GLU A 344 -3.76 -4.78 -12.79
C GLU A 344 -3.04 -6.01 -12.24
N GLU A 345 -3.08 -7.13 -12.96
CA GLU A 345 -2.38 -8.34 -12.53
C GLU A 345 -0.84 -8.29 -12.70
N TRP A 346 -0.30 -7.23 -13.32
CA TRP A 346 1.11 -7.11 -13.67
C TRP A 346 1.85 -5.99 -12.93
N LEU A 347 1.33 -5.54 -11.80
CA LEU A 347 1.90 -4.40 -11.05
C LEU A 347 3.05 -4.78 -10.12
N GLY A 348 3.23 -6.07 -9.85
CA GLY A 348 4.28 -6.56 -8.94
C GLY A 348 5.70 -6.16 -9.35
N LEU A 349 6.55 -5.91 -8.36
CA LEU A 349 8.01 -5.88 -8.57
C LEU A 349 8.57 -7.27 -8.82
N CYS A 350 7.79 -8.30 -8.51
CA CYS A 350 8.07 -9.70 -8.77
C CYS A 350 6.88 -10.37 -9.47
N GLY A 351 7.17 -11.24 -10.43
CA GLY A 351 6.19 -12.15 -11.01
C GLY A 351 6.18 -13.51 -10.32
N GLN A 352 5.13 -14.30 -10.59
CA GLN A 352 4.93 -15.65 -10.07
C GLN A 352 5.23 -16.76 -11.11
N GLY A 353 5.94 -16.41 -12.21
CA GLY A 353 6.23 -17.34 -13.30
C GLY A 353 4.96 -17.83 -14.01
N ASP A 354 4.83 -19.13 -14.18
CA ASP A 354 3.63 -19.79 -14.74
C ASP A 354 2.57 -20.12 -13.67
N GLY A 355 2.78 -19.70 -12.41
CA GLY A 355 1.88 -19.95 -11.29
C GLY A 355 1.99 -21.33 -10.65
N ALA A 356 2.70 -22.30 -11.25
CA ALA A 356 2.76 -23.67 -10.75
C ALA A 356 3.45 -23.79 -9.36
N LEU A 357 4.41 -22.91 -9.08
CA LEU A 357 5.11 -22.81 -7.79
C LEU A 357 4.66 -21.64 -6.93
N SER A 358 3.46 -21.10 -7.20
CA SER A 358 2.84 -20.09 -6.35
C SER A 358 2.42 -20.69 -4.99
N PRO A 359 2.61 -19.98 -3.87
CA PRO A 359 3.07 -18.60 -3.75
C PRO A 359 4.59 -18.45 -3.48
N PHE A 360 5.42 -19.44 -3.73
CA PHE A 360 6.82 -19.48 -3.31
C PHE A 360 7.81 -18.85 -4.30
N LEU A 361 7.51 -18.90 -5.61
CA LEU A 361 8.41 -18.44 -6.65
C LEU A 361 8.38 -16.90 -6.81
N ARG A 362 9.58 -16.31 -6.98
CA ARG A 362 9.76 -14.89 -7.31
C ARG A 362 10.62 -14.73 -8.57
N GLN A 363 10.05 -14.18 -9.63
CA GLN A 363 10.80 -13.69 -10.78
C GLN A 363 11.01 -12.18 -10.62
N LEU A 364 12.19 -11.78 -10.14
CA LEU A 364 12.53 -10.38 -9.91
C LEU A 364 12.58 -9.62 -11.24
N ARG A 365 11.91 -8.45 -11.29
CA ARG A 365 11.83 -7.59 -12.46
C ARG A 365 12.89 -6.49 -12.46
N LYS A 366 13.03 -5.78 -13.58
CA LYS A 366 13.97 -4.63 -13.69
C LYS A 366 13.67 -3.53 -12.68
N SER A 367 12.40 -3.32 -12.32
CA SER A 367 11.97 -2.38 -11.30
C SER A 367 12.53 -2.72 -9.91
N TYR A 368 12.63 -4.00 -9.53
CA TYR A 368 13.31 -4.44 -8.32
C TYR A 368 14.77 -4.00 -8.32
N TYR A 369 15.50 -4.25 -9.38
CA TYR A 369 16.93 -3.88 -9.49
C TYR A 369 17.13 -2.37 -9.58
N MET A 370 16.19 -1.63 -10.17
CA MET A 370 16.21 -0.16 -10.20
C MET A 370 16.10 0.39 -8.78
N TYR A 371 15.07 -0.03 -8.00
CA TYR A 371 14.92 0.43 -6.61
C TYR A 371 16.10 0.02 -5.73
N LYS A 372 16.67 -1.18 -5.92
CA LYS A 372 17.87 -1.63 -5.20
C LYS A 372 19.06 -0.68 -5.38
N LYS A 373 19.11 0.10 -6.45
CA LYS A 373 20.15 1.12 -6.69
C LYS A 373 19.83 2.47 -6.04
N ILE A 374 18.55 2.88 -6.08
CA ILE A 374 18.19 4.25 -5.70
C ILE A 374 17.66 4.38 -4.26
N TRP A 375 17.27 3.28 -3.63
CA TRP A 375 16.78 3.27 -2.25
C TRP A 375 17.83 2.93 -1.19
N LYS A 376 19.02 2.56 -1.61
CA LYS A 376 20.18 2.27 -0.72
C LYS A 376 20.82 3.53 -0.15
#